data_4cc315945c02231ec36af9798487b8e0
#
_entry.id   4cc315945c02231ec36af9798487b8e0
#
_cell.length_a   1.000
_cell.length_b   1.000
_cell.length_c   1.000
_cell.angle_alpha   90.00
_cell.angle_beta   90.00
_cell.angle_gamma   90.00
#
_symmetry.space_group_name_H-M   'P 1'
#
loop_
_entity.id
_entity.type
_entity.pdbx_description
1 polymer ?
#
loop_
_entity_poly.entity_id
_entity_poly.type
_entity_poly.pdbx_seq_one_letter_code
_entity_poly.pdbx_strand_id
1 'polypeptide(L)'
;MRFLAVFIALLAALPALAQDSRLVALDTRDASKGWEGVGRLDIAGKGFCTAALIEPRIILTAAHCLFDIDNTPIAANRFTFEAGLRDGRAAASRNITRVLAHPDYVHGGPSTDTAEVVNDIAVLELDQPIRNGRIIPYPIASQPQTGDQIGIVSYGRDRANAPSLQETCNVMSRQDGVLLMSCDVAFGSSGAPVFKLRDGQFEIVSVVSAMAEVDGKIISIGTSLQQPLAALLTSFAQQHTGGARNVIINGQRSEGGAKFVRP
;
A
#
# COMPACT_ATOMS: atom_id res chain seq x y z
N MET A 1 52.71 37.03 35.81
CA MET A 1 51.29 36.89 35.50
C MET A 1 51.15 36.03 34.20
N ARG A 2 50.75 34.78 34.32
CA ARG A 2 50.58 33.86 33.19
C ARG A 2 49.07 33.85 32.81
N PHE A 3 48.72 34.38 31.66
CA PHE A 3 47.35 34.29 31.11
C PHE A 3 47.14 32.93 30.46
N LEU A 4 46.26 32.14 31.05
CA LEU A 4 45.80 30.86 30.51
C LEU A 4 44.67 31.15 29.52
N ALA A 5 44.95 31.04 28.23
CA ALA A 5 43.90 31.15 27.19
C ALA A 5 43.13 29.84 27.14
N VAL A 6 41.85 29.85 27.54
CA VAL A 6 40.92 28.74 27.40
C VAL A 6 40.35 28.79 25.98
N PHE A 7 40.75 27.84 25.14
CA PHE A 7 40.15 27.61 23.83
C PHE A 7 38.85 26.79 24.00
N ILE A 8 37.72 27.43 23.89
CA ILE A 8 36.42 26.75 23.80
C ILE A 8 36.24 26.28 22.35
N ALA A 9 36.45 24.98 22.11
CA ALA A 9 36.12 24.35 20.84
C ALA A 9 34.59 24.21 20.74
N LEU A 10 33.96 25.04 19.92
CA LEU A 10 32.53 24.88 19.52
C LEU A 10 32.42 23.65 18.63
N LEU A 11 31.97 22.50 19.17
CA LEU A 11 31.57 21.37 18.37
C LEU A 11 30.25 21.74 17.65
N ALA A 12 30.35 22.08 16.39
CA ALA A 12 29.17 22.15 15.50
C ALA A 12 28.62 20.75 15.33
N ALA A 13 27.51 20.45 15.98
CA ALA A 13 26.74 19.24 15.72
C ALA A 13 26.15 19.34 14.29
N LEU A 14 26.76 18.65 13.33
CA LEU A 14 26.16 18.47 12.01
C LEU A 14 24.89 17.62 12.18
N PRO A 15 23.76 18.00 11.56
CA PRO A 15 22.59 17.15 11.54
C PRO A 15 22.96 15.83 10.85
N ALA A 16 22.89 14.72 11.58
CA ALA A 16 23.01 13.39 10.99
C ALA A 16 21.78 13.18 10.09
N LEU A 17 21.97 13.25 8.79
CA LEU A 17 20.98 12.76 7.86
C LEU A 17 20.84 11.26 8.11
N ALA A 18 19.65 10.81 8.52
CA ALA A 18 19.39 9.40 8.71
C ALA A 18 19.56 8.70 7.36
N GLN A 19 20.49 7.77 7.32
CA GLN A 19 20.73 6.95 6.13
C GLN A 19 19.61 5.92 6.01
N ASP A 20 19.15 5.67 4.78
CA ASP A 20 18.16 4.61 4.51
C ASP A 20 18.67 3.26 5.01
N SER A 21 17.81 2.52 5.70
CA SER A 21 18.13 1.15 6.11
C SER A 21 18.09 0.18 4.93
N ARG A 22 18.74 -0.97 5.06
CA ARG A 22 18.65 -2.02 4.06
C ARG A 22 17.32 -2.75 4.17
N LEU A 23 16.87 -3.33 3.07
CA LEU A 23 15.79 -4.31 3.05
C LEU A 23 16.21 -5.57 3.82
N VAL A 24 15.40 -5.97 4.81
CA VAL A 24 15.61 -7.17 5.63
C VAL A 24 14.45 -8.13 5.41
N ALA A 25 14.75 -9.37 5.03
CA ALA A 25 13.73 -10.40 4.85
C ALA A 25 13.07 -10.76 6.20
N LEU A 26 11.74 -10.80 6.21
CA LEU A 26 10.95 -11.25 7.37
C LEU A 26 10.66 -12.76 7.24
N ASP A 27 11.70 -13.56 7.06
CA ASP A 27 11.64 -15.00 6.76
C ASP A 27 11.42 -15.87 7.99
N THR A 28 11.66 -15.37 9.20
CA THR A 28 11.38 -16.09 10.43
C THR A 28 10.08 -15.63 11.09
N ARG A 29 9.55 -16.46 11.99
CA ARG A 29 8.36 -16.13 12.76
C ARG A 29 8.57 -14.89 13.66
N ASP A 30 9.75 -14.76 14.22
CA ASP A 30 10.08 -13.67 15.12
C ASP A 30 10.29 -12.37 14.34
N ALA A 31 10.99 -12.41 13.20
CA ALA A 31 11.17 -11.26 12.32
C ALA A 31 9.85 -10.73 11.76
N SER A 32 8.88 -11.62 11.45
CA SER A 32 7.57 -11.23 10.89
C SER A 32 6.55 -10.80 11.94
N LYS A 33 6.87 -10.90 13.24
CA LYS A 33 5.95 -10.53 14.31
C LYS A 33 5.54 -9.06 14.23
N GLY A 34 4.23 -8.82 14.19
CA GLY A 34 3.65 -7.48 14.03
C GLY A 34 3.46 -7.05 12.57
N TRP A 35 4.00 -7.81 11.61
CA TRP A 35 3.88 -7.53 10.18
C TRP A 35 2.92 -8.48 9.45
N GLU A 36 2.27 -9.40 10.16
CA GLU A 36 1.39 -10.42 9.57
C GLU A 36 0.12 -9.82 8.93
N GLY A 37 -0.21 -8.57 9.22
CA GLY A 37 -1.28 -7.83 8.54
C GLY A 37 -0.92 -7.39 7.11
N VAL A 38 0.38 -7.41 6.75
CA VAL A 38 0.82 -7.26 5.37
C VAL A 38 0.80 -8.62 4.70
N GLY A 39 0.24 -8.70 3.52
CA GLY A 39 0.09 -9.94 2.78
C GLY A 39 0.40 -9.81 1.30
N ARG A 40 0.66 -10.95 0.67
CA ARG A 40 0.73 -11.04 -0.78
C ARG A 40 -0.68 -11.14 -1.34
N LEU A 41 -1.00 -10.31 -2.31
CA LEU A 41 -2.24 -10.37 -3.06
C LEU A 41 -1.99 -11.12 -4.36
N ASP A 42 -2.26 -12.42 -4.36
CA ASP A 42 -2.09 -13.27 -5.52
C ASP A 42 -3.20 -13.03 -6.55
N ILE A 43 -2.81 -12.93 -7.81
CA ILE A 43 -3.69 -12.72 -8.96
C ILE A 43 -3.56 -13.95 -9.85
N ALA A 44 -4.57 -14.80 -9.84
CA ALA A 44 -4.51 -16.11 -10.48
C ALA A 44 -4.07 -16.04 -11.95
N GLY A 45 -2.95 -16.72 -12.25
CA GLY A 45 -2.38 -16.82 -13.60
C GLY A 45 -1.60 -15.59 -14.08
N LYS A 46 -1.34 -14.56 -13.21
CA LYS A 46 -0.70 -13.31 -13.64
C LYS A 46 0.50 -12.88 -12.80
N GLY A 47 0.44 -13.06 -11.49
CA GLY A 47 1.45 -12.56 -10.60
C GLY A 47 0.87 -12.16 -9.25
N PHE A 48 1.44 -11.15 -8.64
CA PHE A 48 1.00 -10.68 -7.33
C PHE A 48 1.29 -9.19 -7.13
N CYS A 49 0.54 -8.60 -6.20
CA CYS A 49 0.79 -7.33 -5.55
C CYS A 49 1.01 -7.54 -4.05
N THR A 50 1.29 -6.48 -3.33
CA THR A 50 1.26 -6.43 -1.87
C THR A 50 -0.03 -5.74 -1.42
N ALA A 51 -0.58 -6.16 -0.29
CA ALA A 51 -1.74 -5.52 0.33
C ALA A 51 -1.59 -5.50 1.85
N ALA A 52 -2.36 -4.64 2.52
CA ALA A 52 -2.37 -4.53 3.98
C ALA A 52 -3.80 -4.61 4.53
N LEU A 53 -3.97 -5.34 5.63
CA LEU A 53 -5.22 -5.39 6.36
C LEU A 53 -5.45 -4.06 7.08
N ILE A 54 -6.55 -3.35 6.79
CA ILE A 54 -6.93 -2.08 7.42
C ILE A 54 -8.17 -2.22 8.31
N GLU A 55 -9.00 -3.22 8.06
CA GLU A 55 -10.10 -3.66 8.92
C GLU A 55 -10.15 -5.18 8.92
N PRO A 56 -10.84 -5.83 9.86
CA PRO A 56 -10.87 -7.30 9.92
C PRO A 56 -11.29 -7.99 8.62
N ARG A 57 -11.94 -7.26 7.72
CA ARG A 57 -12.50 -7.77 6.46
C ARG A 57 -12.06 -6.98 5.23
N ILE A 58 -11.30 -5.90 5.41
CA ILE A 58 -10.90 -4.99 4.33
C ILE A 58 -9.38 -4.93 4.23
N ILE A 59 -8.89 -5.14 3.03
CA ILE A 59 -7.48 -4.88 2.69
C ILE A 59 -7.38 -3.70 1.75
N LEU A 60 -6.26 -2.98 1.87
CA LEU A 60 -5.85 -1.85 1.05
C LEU A 60 -4.71 -2.28 0.13
N THR A 61 -4.76 -1.88 -1.14
CA THR A 61 -3.72 -2.09 -2.15
C THR A 61 -3.76 -0.98 -3.20
N ALA A 62 -2.95 -1.07 -4.25
CA ALA A 62 -3.00 -0.16 -5.39
C ALA A 62 -4.14 -0.52 -6.36
N ALA A 63 -4.76 0.48 -6.99
CA ALA A 63 -5.86 0.26 -7.93
C ALA A 63 -5.41 -0.45 -9.21
N HIS A 64 -4.20 -0.14 -9.71
CA HIS A 64 -3.66 -0.80 -10.91
C HIS A 64 -3.55 -2.33 -10.77
N CYS A 65 -3.44 -2.86 -9.54
CA CYS A 65 -3.46 -4.30 -9.28
C CYS A 65 -4.76 -4.98 -9.68
N LEU A 66 -5.86 -4.22 -9.83
CA LEU A 66 -7.18 -4.73 -10.19
C LEU A 66 -7.40 -4.84 -11.70
N PHE A 67 -6.42 -4.45 -12.51
CA PHE A 67 -6.55 -4.43 -13.97
C PHE A 67 -5.54 -5.35 -14.65
N ASP A 68 -5.91 -5.81 -15.83
CA ASP A 68 -5.03 -6.57 -16.71
C ASP A 68 -4.19 -5.62 -17.58
N ILE A 69 -3.20 -6.19 -18.28
CA ILE A 69 -2.34 -5.45 -19.22
C ILE A 69 -3.13 -4.81 -20.39
N ASP A 70 -4.29 -5.35 -20.71
CA ASP A 70 -5.23 -4.82 -21.71
C ASP A 70 -6.24 -3.82 -21.11
N ASN A 71 -6.01 -3.34 -19.88
CA ASN A 71 -6.86 -2.43 -19.11
C ASN A 71 -8.23 -3.03 -18.73
N THR A 72 -8.43 -4.33 -18.87
CA THR A 72 -9.66 -4.98 -18.42
C THR A 72 -9.62 -5.24 -16.91
N PRO A 73 -10.75 -5.01 -16.21
CA PRO A 73 -10.82 -5.30 -14.78
C PRO A 73 -10.76 -6.80 -14.51
N ILE A 74 -10.04 -7.15 -13.47
CA ILE A 74 -9.91 -8.53 -13.00
C ILE A 74 -11.05 -8.85 -12.03
N ALA A 75 -11.74 -9.96 -12.25
CA ALA A 75 -12.84 -10.39 -11.39
C ALA A 75 -12.36 -10.71 -9.96
N ALA A 76 -13.16 -10.38 -8.95
CA ALA A 76 -12.82 -10.54 -7.53
C ALA A 76 -12.37 -11.96 -7.17
N ASN A 77 -13.00 -12.99 -7.75
CA ASN A 77 -12.65 -14.40 -7.50
C ASN A 77 -11.30 -14.84 -8.06
N ARG A 78 -10.56 -13.95 -8.72
CA ARG A 78 -9.21 -14.20 -9.21
C ARG A 78 -8.14 -13.78 -8.20
N PHE A 79 -8.54 -13.14 -7.10
CA PHE A 79 -7.62 -12.67 -6.08
C PHE A 79 -7.68 -13.55 -4.83
N THR A 80 -6.51 -13.78 -4.25
CA THR A 80 -6.35 -14.41 -2.94
C THR A 80 -5.40 -13.55 -2.09
N PHE A 81 -5.80 -13.23 -0.87
CA PHE A 81 -4.96 -12.51 0.09
C PHE A 81 -4.28 -13.49 1.03
N GLU A 82 -2.97 -13.52 1.00
CA GLU A 82 -2.10 -14.38 1.79
C GLU A 82 -1.41 -13.55 2.88
N ALA A 83 -2.10 -13.33 4.01
CA ALA A 83 -1.61 -12.53 5.13
C ALA A 83 -0.36 -13.17 5.75
N GLY A 84 0.72 -12.39 5.87
CA GLY A 84 1.98 -12.83 6.48
C GLY A 84 2.58 -14.06 5.82
N LEU A 85 2.44 -14.20 4.48
CA LEU A 85 2.97 -15.34 3.73
C LEU A 85 4.48 -15.46 3.88
N ARG A 86 4.97 -16.63 4.27
CA ARG A 86 6.38 -17.01 4.32
C ARG A 86 6.57 -18.45 3.88
N ASP A 87 7.49 -18.70 2.97
CA ASP A 87 7.85 -20.04 2.51
C ASP A 87 6.64 -20.93 2.16
N GLY A 88 5.68 -20.34 1.43
CA GLY A 88 4.44 -21.00 1.03
C GLY A 88 3.41 -21.19 2.15
N ARG A 89 3.59 -20.59 3.33
CA ARG A 89 2.67 -20.67 4.46
C ARG A 89 2.20 -19.28 4.87
N ALA A 90 0.94 -18.99 4.60
CA ALA A 90 0.30 -17.78 5.10
C ALA A 90 -0.16 -17.94 6.55
N ALA A 91 -0.12 -16.86 7.34
CA ALA A 91 -0.73 -16.83 8.67
C ALA A 91 -2.27 -16.86 8.59
N ALA A 92 -2.83 -16.33 7.50
CA ALA A 92 -4.22 -16.53 7.09
C ALA A 92 -4.33 -16.36 5.57
N SER A 93 -5.13 -17.21 4.91
CA SER A 93 -5.48 -17.13 3.50
C SER A 93 -6.96 -16.80 3.35
N ARG A 94 -7.32 -15.85 2.48
CA ARG A 94 -8.69 -15.40 2.23
C ARG A 94 -8.92 -15.14 0.75
N ASN A 95 -10.09 -15.60 0.27
CA ASN A 95 -10.55 -15.22 -1.05
C ASN A 95 -11.15 -13.81 -1.02
N ILE A 96 -11.20 -13.17 -2.18
CA ILE A 96 -11.80 -11.85 -2.33
C ILE A 96 -13.21 -12.00 -2.89
N THR A 97 -14.15 -11.32 -2.24
CA THR A 97 -15.57 -11.34 -2.66
C THR A 97 -15.97 -10.08 -3.40
N ARG A 98 -15.26 -8.96 -3.14
CA ARG A 98 -15.55 -7.66 -3.75
C ARG A 98 -14.28 -6.84 -3.88
N VAL A 99 -14.16 -6.10 -4.97
CA VAL A 99 -13.08 -5.17 -5.25
C VAL A 99 -13.65 -3.81 -5.63
N LEU A 100 -12.97 -2.74 -5.22
CA LEU A 100 -13.29 -1.39 -5.63
C LEU A 100 -12.02 -0.57 -5.77
N ALA A 101 -11.72 -0.12 -6.99
CA ALA A 101 -10.73 0.92 -7.26
C ALA A 101 -11.32 2.30 -6.92
N HIS A 102 -10.46 3.27 -6.63
CA HIS A 102 -10.92 4.66 -6.44
C HIS A 102 -11.73 5.12 -7.67
N PRO A 103 -12.89 5.79 -7.48
CA PRO A 103 -13.76 6.17 -8.60
C PRO A 103 -13.08 7.05 -9.64
N ASP A 104 -12.15 7.90 -9.20
CA ASP A 104 -11.39 8.81 -10.08
C ASP A 104 -10.06 8.21 -10.57
N TYR A 105 -9.81 6.93 -10.29
CA TYR A 105 -8.64 6.24 -10.82
C TYR A 105 -8.81 6.00 -12.33
N VAL A 106 -7.82 6.41 -13.10
CA VAL A 106 -7.76 6.19 -14.55
C VAL A 106 -6.61 5.24 -14.85
N HIS A 107 -6.93 4.04 -15.30
CA HIS A 107 -5.93 3.04 -15.68
C HIS A 107 -5.45 3.25 -17.11
N GLY A 108 -4.14 3.09 -17.35
CA GLY A 108 -3.56 3.14 -18.70
C GLY A 108 -3.31 4.55 -19.23
N GLY A 109 -3.27 5.54 -18.36
CA GLY A 109 -2.75 6.86 -18.69
C GLY A 109 -1.24 6.83 -18.98
N PRO A 110 -0.64 7.93 -19.50
CA PRO A 110 0.81 8.01 -19.64
C PRO A 110 1.47 7.82 -18.27
N SER A 111 2.43 6.90 -18.17
CA SER A 111 3.10 6.51 -16.92
C SER A 111 3.83 7.65 -16.16
N THR A 112 3.83 8.85 -16.72
CA THR A 112 4.38 10.09 -16.16
C THR A 112 3.32 11.04 -15.61
N ASP A 113 2.01 10.67 -15.71
CA ASP A 113 0.94 11.53 -15.23
C ASP A 113 0.73 11.30 -13.73
N THR A 114 0.95 12.35 -12.92
CA THR A 114 0.65 12.34 -11.48
C THR A 114 -0.82 12.03 -11.20
N ALA A 115 -1.72 12.31 -12.13
CA ALA A 115 -3.15 12.00 -12.02
C ALA A 115 -3.42 10.48 -11.87
N GLU A 116 -2.60 9.63 -12.47
CA GLU A 116 -2.70 8.18 -12.35
C GLU A 116 -2.33 7.71 -10.93
N VAL A 117 -1.30 8.33 -10.33
CA VAL A 117 -0.81 7.97 -8.99
C VAL A 117 -1.71 8.48 -7.88
N VAL A 118 -2.29 9.67 -8.03
CA VAL A 118 -3.07 10.35 -6.96
C VAL A 118 -4.23 9.49 -6.45
N ASN A 119 -4.87 8.72 -7.33
CA ASN A 119 -6.03 7.89 -7.02
C ASN A 119 -5.73 6.38 -7.15
N ASP A 120 -4.45 6.01 -7.22
CA ASP A 120 -4.06 4.61 -7.38
C ASP A 120 -4.17 3.82 -6.07
N ILE A 121 -5.38 3.75 -5.54
CA ILE A 121 -5.73 2.96 -4.36
C ILE A 121 -6.99 2.14 -4.61
N ALA A 122 -7.05 0.97 -3.99
CA ALA A 122 -8.19 0.08 -4.02
C ALA A 122 -8.41 -0.59 -2.67
N VAL A 123 -9.68 -0.93 -2.38
CA VAL A 123 -10.05 -1.77 -1.25
C VAL A 123 -10.70 -3.05 -1.73
N LEU A 124 -10.39 -4.14 -1.05
CA LEU A 124 -10.92 -5.46 -1.36
C LEU A 124 -11.54 -6.08 -0.10
N GLU A 125 -12.68 -6.74 -0.26
CA GLU A 125 -13.37 -7.43 0.82
C GLU A 125 -13.02 -8.91 0.85
N LEU A 126 -12.60 -9.37 2.01
CA LEU A 126 -12.31 -10.77 2.30
C LEU A 126 -13.61 -11.58 2.44
N ASP A 127 -13.63 -12.83 2.02
CA ASP A 127 -14.74 -13.77 2.20
C ASP A 127 -15.06 -14.00 3.69
N GLN A 128 -14.04 -13.98 4.55
CA GLN A 128 -14.17 -14.10 6.00
C GLN A 128 -13.25 -13.10 6.71
N PRO A 129 -13.68 -12.54 7.84
CA PRO A 129 -12.82 -11.65 8.60
C PRO A 129 -11.61 -12.38 9.18
N ILE A 130 -10.48 -11.68 9.28
CA ILE A 130 -9.32 -12.13 10.02
C ILE A 130 -9.43 -11.57 11.45
N ARG A 131 -9.70 -12.44 12.41
CA ARG A 131 -9.86 -12.09 13.84
C ARG A 131 -9.03 -13.06 14.66
N ASN A 132 -7.73 -12.85 14.66
CA ASN A 132 -6.85 -13.57 15.58
C ASN A 132 -5.91 -12.55 16.26
N GLY A 133 -5.41 -12.87 17.42
CA GLY A 133 -4.58 -11.94 18.21
C GLY A 133 -3.19 -11.64 17.62
N ARG A 134 -2.87 -12.18 16.44
CA ARG A 134 -1.58 -12.00 15.76
C ARG A 134 -1.65 -11.09 14.56
N ILE A 135 -2.73 -11.19 13.78
CA ILE A 135 -2.93 -10.37 12.58
C ILE A 135 -3.85 -9.22 12.96
N ILE A 136 -3.29 -8.04 13.12
CA ILE A 136 -4.00 -6.84 13.56
C ILE A 136 -4.09 -5.89 12.38
N PRO A 137 -5.28 -5.34 12.07
CA PRO A 137 -5.43 -4.28 11.08
C PRO A 137 -4.60 -3.07 11.46
N TYR A 138 -3.96 -2.45 10.46
CA TYR A 138 -3.19 -1.22 10.66
C TYR A 138 -4.10 0.01 10.59
N PRO A 139 -3.93 0.95 11.53
CA PRO A 139 -4.60 2.25 11.43
C PRO A 139 -4.04 3.06 10.26
N ILE A 140 -4.88 3.95 9.75
CA ILE A 140 -4.51 4.91 8.73
C ILE A 140 -4.22 6.25 9.40
N ALA A 141 -3.07 6.83 9.09
CA ALA A 141 -2.67 8.12 9.63
C ALA A 141 -2.68 9.25 8.60
N SER A 142 -2.46 10.45 9.13
CA SER A 142 -2.27 11.65 8.31
C SER A 142 -1.00 11.55 7.46
N GLN A 143 -1.01 12.26 6.35
CA GLN A 143 0.09 12.32 5.39
C GLN A 143 1.41 12.73 6.06
N PRO A 144 2.52 12.06 5.70
CA PRO A 144 3.85 12.47 6.14
C PRO A 144 4.27 13.76 5.43
N GLN A 145 5.23 14.45 6.01
CA GLN A 145 5.85 15.64 5.44
C GLN A 145 7.16 15.29 4.72
N THR A 146 7.60 16.15 3.81
CA THR A 146 8.96 16.06 3.24
C THR A 146 10.00 16.03 4.36
N GLY A 147 10.93 15.08 4.31
CA GLY A 147 11.94 14.83 5.32
C GLY A 147 11.51 13.87 6.45
N ASP A 148 10.23 13.48 6.50
CA ASP A 148 9.79 12.46 7.47
C ASP A 148 10.43 11.09 7.18
N GLN A 149 10.80 10.41 8.27
CA GLN A 149 11.18 9.01 8.22
C GLN A 149 9.94 8.12 8.14
N ILE A 150 10.02 7.16 7.24
CA ILE A 150 8.98 6.17 6.97
C ILE A 150 9.64 4.80 6.80
N GLY A 151 8.85 3.75 6.84
CA GLY A 151 9.28 2.39 6.52
C GLY A 151 8.32 1.72 5.56
N ILE A 152 8.73 0.62 4.96
CA ILE A 152 7.91 -0.16 4.04
C ILE A 152 8.03 -1.65 4.34
N VAL A 153 6.91 -2.36 4.23
CA VAL A 153 6.89 -3.82 4.20
C VAL A 153 6.27 -4.28 2.90
N SER A 154 7.01 -5.04 2.12
CA SER A 154 6.55 -5.42 0.79
C SER A 154 7.05 -6.79 0.35
N TYR A 155 6.28 -7.44 -0.52
CA TYR A 155 6.77 -8.54 -1.36
C TYR A 155 7.42 -7.95 -2.62
N GLY A 156 8.29 -8.71 -3.28
CA GLY A 156 8.89 -8.36 -4.54
C GLY A 156 9.10 -9.61 -5.40
N ARG A 157 9.24 -9.46 -6.71
CA ARG A 157 9.45 -10.60 -7.63
C ARG A 157 10.68 -11.40 -7.27
N ASP A 158 11.73 -10.74 -6.82
CA ASP A 158 13.00 -11.31 -6.35
C ASP A 158 12.92 -11.90 -4.93
N ARG A 159 11.86 -11.57 -4.17
CA ARG A 159 11.60 -11.93 -2.78
C ARG A 159 10.12 -12.25 -2.54
N ALA A 160 9.53 -13.07 -3.40
CA ALA A 160 8.12 -13.43 -3.38
C ALA A 160 7.72 -14.38 -2.23
N ASN A 161 8.70 -15.06 -1.64
CA ASN A 161 8.47 -16.11 -0.64
C ASN A 161 8.28 -15.59 0.78
N ALA A 162 8.74 -14.36 1.08
CA ALA A 162 8.56 -13.69 2.35
C ALA A 162 8.54 -12.18 2.13
N PRO A 163 7.85 -11.39 2.95
CA PRO A 163 7.93 -9.95 2.86
C PRO A 163 9.29 -9.47 3.36
N SER A 164 9.69 -8.29 2.91
CA SER A 164 10.87 -7.62 3.43
C SER A 164 10.48 -6.29 4.05
N LEU A 165 11.15 -5.95 5.13
CA LEU A 165 11.05 -4.67 5.84
C LEU A 165 12.24 -3.79 5.45
N GLN A 166 11.98 -2.58 5.02
CA GLN A 166 12.91 -1.47 5.11
C GLN A 166 12.42 -0.55 6.23
N GLU A 167 13.13 -0.59 7.35
CA GLU A 167 12.69 0.08 8.58
C GLU A 167 12.73 1.60 8.44
N THR A 168 13.71 2.11 7.71
CA THR A 168 13.90 3.54 7.51
C THR A 168 14.19 3.86 6.05
N CYS A 169 13.33 4.65 5.46
CA CYS A 169 13.51 5.41 4.24
C CYS A 169 12.86 6.79 4.44
N ASN A 170 12.94 7.68 3.46
CA ASN A 170 12.57 9.08 3.67
C ASN A 170 11.54 9.55 2.64
N VAL A 171 10.67 10.46 3.05
CA VAL A 171 9.85 11.25 2.13
C VAL A 171 10.74 12.32 1.51
N MET A 172 11.11 12.15 0.25
CA MET A 172 11.98 13.07 -0.48
C MET A 172 11.22 14.32 -0.93
N SER A 173 9.99 14.14 -1.38
CA SER A 173 9.10 15.22 -1.81
C SER A 173 7.66 14.80 -1.71
N ARG A 174 6.79 15.79 -1.59
CA ARG A 174 5.34 15.64 -1.61
C ARG A 174 4.74 16.71 -2.50
N GLN A 175 3.95 16.31 -3.50
CA GLN A 175 3.29 17.22 -4.42
C GLN A 175 1.94 16.62 -4.84
N ASP A 176 0.87 17.43 -4.78
CA ASP A 176 -0.45 17.14 -5.36
C ASP A 176 -1.01 15.73 -5.11
N GLY A 177 -0.85 15.23 -3.88
CA GLY A 177 -1.35 13.89 -3.52
C GLY A 177 -0.37 12.74 -3.80
N VAL A 178 0.82 13.04 -4.34
CA VAL A 178 1.88 12.07 -4.61
C VAL A 178 3.02 12.23 -3.62
N LEU A 179 3.60 11.11 -3.19
CA LEU A 179 4.82 11.04 -2.38
C LEU A 179 5.96 10.45 -3.20
N LEU A 180 7.09 11.15 -3.24
CA LEU A 180 8.35 10.59 -3.72
C LEU A 180 9.16 10.15 -2.50
N MET A 181 9.60 8.89 -2.49
CA MET A 181 10.22 8.25 -1.34
C MET A 181 11.50 7.53 -1.75
N SER A 182 12.47 7.49 -0.84
CA SER A 182 13.73 6.75 -1.05
C SER A 182 13.63 5.27 -0.74
N CYS A 183 12.41 4.75 -0.50
CA CYS A 183 12.20 3.35 -0.17
C CYS A 183 12.53 2.44 -1.35
N ASP A 184 13.17 1.32 -1.07
CA ASP A 184 13.55 0.31 -2.04
C ASP A 184 12.35 -0.60 -2.39
N VAL A 185 11.95 -0.59 -3.64
CA VAL A 185 10.79 -1.32 -4.15
C VAL A 185 11.13 -2.07 -5.44
N ALA A 186 10.39 -3.13 -5.71
CA ALA A 186 10.52 -3.95 -6.91
C ALA A 186 9.13 -4.29 -7.48
N PHE A 187 9.08 -4.90 -8.65
CA PHE A 187 7.83 -5.48 -9.15
C PHE A 187 7.23 -6.45 -8.12
N GLY A 188 5.96 -6.26 -7.78
CA GLY A 188 5.27 -6.96 -6.70
C GLY A 188 5.14 -6.13 -5.42
N SER A 189 5.92 -5.04 -5.26
CA SER A 189 5.73 -4.08 -4.17
C SER A 189 4.54 -3.14 -4.39
N SER A 190 3.91 -3.15 -5.56
CA SER A 190 2.66 -2.45 -5.84
C SER A 190 1.61 -2.72 -4.76
N GLY A 191 1.01 -1.67 -4.23
CA GLY A 191 0.04 -1.79 -3.13
C GLY A 191 0.65 -1.97 -1.74
N ALA A 192 1.98 -2.01 -1.61
CA ALA A 192 2.64 -2.15 -0.32
C ALA A 192 2.36 -0.95 0.58
N PRO A 193 2.04 -1.18 1.86
CA PRO A 193 1.84 -0.11 2.82
C PRO A 193 3.17 0.57 3.16
N VAL A 194 3.12 1.89 3.20
CA VAL A 194 4.17 2.74 3.74
C VAL A 194 3.77 3.14 5.15
N PHE A 195 4.65 2.93 6.10
CA PHE A 195 4.39 3.12 7.53
C PHE A 195 5.13 4.32 8.09
N LYS A 196 4.49 4.97 9.06
CA LYS A 196 5.14 5.88 10.00
C LYS A 196 4.94 5.34 11.41
N LEU A 197 6.01 5.34 12.19
CA LEU A 197 5.94 5.00 13.61
C LEU A 197 5.48 6.24 14.40
N ARG A 198 4.37 6.12 15.12
CA ARG A 198 3.86 7.16 16.01
C ARG A 198 3.44 6.53 17.32
N ASP A 199 3.96 7.04 18.42
CA ASP A 199 3.62 6.58 19.79
C ASP A 199 3.77 5.06 19.98
N GLY A 200 4.75 4.46 19.30
CA GLY A 200 5.00 3.02 19.34
C GLY A 200 4.09 2.16 18.46
N GLN A 201 3.21 2.78 17.65
CA GLN A 201 2.32 2.11 16.72
C GLN A 201 2.69 2.43 15.27
N PHE A 202 2.69 1.41 14.42
CA PHE A 202 2.84 1.58 12.97
C PHE A 202 1.49 1.95 12.35
N GLU A 203 1.48 3.07 11.65
CA GLU A 203 0.29 3.60 10.95
C GLU A 203 0.59 3.71 9.46
N ILE A 204 -0.36 3.32 8.61
CA ILE A 204 -0.21 3.44 7.16
C ILE A 204 -0.43 4.89 6.75
N VAL A 205 0.54 5.46 6.06
CA VAL A 205 0.53 6.85 5.58
C VAL A 205 0.48 6.99 4.06
N SER A 206 0.82 5.90 3.35
CA SER A 206 0.81 5.84 1.87
C SER A 206 0.75 4.40 1.40
N VAL A 207 0.50 4.22 0.11
CA VAL A 207 0.56 2.95 -0.62
C VAL A 207 1.46 3.14 -1.82
N VAL A 208 2.33 2.16 -2.07
CA VAL A 208 3.22 2.16 -3.24
C VAL A 208 2.40 1.99 -4.52
N SER A 209 2.51 2.95 -5.42
CA SER A 209 1.87 2.97 -6.73
C SER A 209 2.86 2.60 -7.84
N ALA A 210 4.01 3.28 -7.87
CA ALA A 210 4.96 3.14 -8.94
C ALA A 210 6.41 3.22 -8.43
N MET A 211 7.35 3.01 -9.35
CA MET A 211 8.77 3.28 -9.13
C MET A 211 9.36 3.99 -10.35
N ALA A 212 10.38 4.78 -10.11
CA ALA A 212 11.18 5.42 -11.14
C ALA A 212 12.66 5.25 -10.83
N GLU A 213 13.50 5.35 -11.83
CA GLU A 213 14.94 5.44 -11.65
C GLU A 213 15.40 6.86 -11.94
N VAL A 214 16.07 7.48 -10.98
CA VAL A 214 16.62 8.83 -11.08
C VAL A 214 18.08 8.77 -10.65
N ASP A 215 18.99 9.16 -11.54
CA ASP A 215 20.44 9.12 -11.29
C ASP A 215 20.96 7.76 -10.79
N GLY A 216 20.44 6.66 -11.37
CA GLY A 216 20.81 5.28 -11.01
C GLY A 216 20.26 4.80 -9.65
N LYS A 217 19.34 5.55 -9.05
CA LYS A 217 18.66 5.16 -7.80
C LYS A 217 17.18 4.92 -8.04
N ILE A 218 16.67 3.85 -7.45
CA ILE A 218 15.23 3.58 -7.42
C ILE A 218 14.56 4.57 -6.46
N ILE A 219 13.52 5.21 -6.94
CA ILE A 219 12.63 6.07 -6.17
C ILE A 219 11.24 5.43 -6.20
N SER A 220 10.67 5.19 -5.04
CA SER A 220 9.29 4.74 -4.92
C SER A 220 8.32 5.92 -4.93
N ILE A 221 7.19 5.72 -5.59
CA ILE A 221 6.14 6.71 -5.74
C ILE A 221 4.89 6.17 -5.08
N GLY A 222 4.33 6.94 -4.16
CA GLY A 222 3.17 6.51 -3.37
C GLY A 222 2.01 7.49 -3.46
N THR A 223 0.81 6.96 -3.23
CA THR A 223 -0.43 7.71 -3.16
C THR A 223 -0.67 8.21 -1.74
N SER A 224 -1.02 9.48 -1.60
CA SER A 224 -1.50 10.05 -0.34
C SER A 224 -2.88 9.50 0.02
N LEU A 225 -3.09 9.05 1.26
CA LEU A 225 -4.30 8.29 1.62
C LEU A 225 -5.48 9.12 2.11
N GLN A 226 -5.26 10.27 2.77
CA GLN A 226 -6.30 10.95 3.57
C GLN A 226 -7.63 11.14 2.85
N GLN A 227 -7.66 11.92 1.78
CA GLN A 227 -8.89 12.22 1.05
C GLN A 227 -9.31 11.09 0.11
N PRO A 228 -8.41 10.50 -0.70
CA PRO A 228 -8.79 9.42 -1.60
C PRO A 228 -9.34 8.20 -0.88
N LEU A 229 -8.72 7.78 0.23
CA LEU A 229 -9.20 6.60 0.97
C LEU A 229 -10.55 6.83 1.65
N ALA A 230 -10.80 8.02 2.20
CA ALA A 230 -12.10 8.34 2.81
C ALA A 230 -13.23 8.30 1.77
N ALA A 231 -12.99 8.84 0.57
CA ALA A 231 -13.93 8.79 -0.54
C ALA A 231 -14.17 7.34 -1.01
N LEU A 232 -13.09 6.56 -1.13
CA LEU A 232 -13.14 5.16 -1.52
C LEU A 232 -13.93 4.31 -0.52
N LEU A 233 -13.67 4.42 0.78
CA LEU A 233 -14.39 3.68 1.83
C LEU A 233 -15.88 4.08 1.89
N THR A 234 -16.19 5.37 1.70
CA THR A 234 -17.58 5.84 1.61
C THR A 234 -18.30 5.18 0.44
N SER A 235 -17.69 5.19 -0.74
CA SER A 235 -18.24 4.54 -1.95
C SER A 235 -18.40 3.03 -1.76
N PHE A 236 -17.43 2.42 -1.07
CA PHE A 236 -17.45 0.99 -0.77
C PHE A 236 -18.60 0.60 0.18
N ALA A 237 -18.87 1.42 1.21
CA ALA A 237 -19.97 1.21 2.14
C ALA A 237 -21.35 1.40 1.47
N GLN A 238 -21.48 2.40 0.60
CA GLN A 238 -22.73 2.68 -0.12
C GLN A 238 -23.14 1.55 -1.06
N GLN A 239 -22.19 0.87 -1.69
CA GLN A 239 -22.47 -0.31 -2.51
C GLN A 239 -23.00 -1.51 -1.71
N HIS A 240 -22.79 -1.53 -0.39
CA HIS A 240 -23.35 -2.56 0.50
C HIS A 240 -24.84 -2.38 0.78
N THR A 241 -25.31 -1.12 0.79
CA THR A 241 -26.71 -0.78 1.13
C THR A 241 -27.65 -0.82 -0.08
N GLY A 242 -27.11 -0.71 -1.30
CA GLY A 242 -27.89 -0.79 -2.53
C GLY A 242 -27.75 -2.18 -3.15
N GLY A 243 -28.68 -3.10 -2.91
CA GLY A 243 -28.68 -4.50 -3.33
C GLY A 243 -28.54 -4.79 -4.85
N ALA A 244 -27.55 -4.19 -5.51
CA ALA A 244 -27.16 -4.47 -6.87
C ALA A 244 -25.62 -4.64 -6.91
N ARG A 245 -25.18 -5.81 -7.38
CA ARG A 245 -23.78 -6.10 -7.72
C ARG A 245 -23.38 -5.28 -8.95
N ASN A 246 -23.11 -4.01 -8.79
CA ASN A 246 -22.58 -3.19 -9.87
C ASN A 246 -21.10 -2.95 -9.62
N VAL A 247 -20.27 -3.57 -10.45
CA VAL A 247 -18.88 -3.17 -10.64
C VAL A 247 -18.94 -1.83 -11.38
N ILE A 248 -18.69 -0.71 -10.68
CA ILE A 248 -18.55 0.60 -11.33
C ILE A 248 -17.13 0.69 -11.85
N ILE A 249 -16.99 0.47 -13.13
CA ILE A 249 -15.80 0.72 -13.89
C ILE A 249 -16.05 2.02 -14.66
N ASN A 250 -15.19 3.03 -14.45
CA ASN A 250 -15.15 4.26 -15.24
C ASN A 250 -16.49 4.99 -15.42
N GLY A 251 -17.09 5.53 -14.36
CA GLY A 251 -18.09 6.59 -14.47
C GLY A 251 -19.32 6.37 -15.38
N GLN A 252 -19.44 5.21 -16.01
CA GLN A 252 -20.59 4.88 -16.86
C GLN A 252 -21.56 3.99 -16.11
N ARG A 253 -22.74 4.53 -15.80
CA ARG A 253 -23.89 3.76 -15.34
C ARG A 253 -24.39 2.88 -16.49
N SER A 254 -24.26 1.56 -16.35
CA SER A 254 -25.03 0.61 -17.13
C SER A 254 -26.39 0.42 -16.48
N GLU A 255 -27.44 0.99 -17.06
CA GLU A 255 -28.84 0.72 -16.69
C GLU A 255 -29.27 -0.63 -17.27
N GLY A 256 -29.01 -1.71 -16.52
CA GLY A 256 -29.57 -3.03 -16.78
C GLY A 256 -30.83 -3.25 -15.93
N GLY A 257 -31.94 -2.68 -16.30
CA GLY A 257 -33.24 -2.97 -15.71
C GLY A 257 -33.75 -4.35 -16.12
N ALA A 258 -33.87 -5.30 -15.19
CA ALA A 258 -34.58 -6.53 -15.39
C ALA A 258 -36.08 -6.22 -15.61
N LYS A 259 -36.59 -6.48 -16.80
CA LYS A 259 -38.01 -6.33 -17.17
C LYS A 259 -38.75 -7.55 -16.64
N PHE A 260 -39.49 -7.42 -15.56
CA PHE A 260 -40.45 -8.45 -15.15
C PHE A 260 -41.70 -8.36 -16.02
N VAL A 261 -41.98 -9.40 -16.80
CA VAL A 261 -43.26 -9.60 -17.49
C VAL A 261 -44.10 -10.52 -16.60
N ARG A 262 -45.25 -10.04 -16.14
CA ARG A 262 -46.25 -10.87 -15.47
C ARG A 262 -47.07 -11.61 -16.56
N PRO A 263 -47.54 -12.84 -16.25
CA PRO A 263 -48.38 -13.61 -17.14
C PRO A 263 -49.76 -12.99 -17.41
#